data_8c58f8280fb73f082b9f4c54d91986a7
#
_entry.id   8c58f8280fb73f082b9f4c54d91986a7
#
_cell.length_a   1.000
_cell.length_b   1.000
_cell.length_c   1.000
_cell.angle_alpha   90.00
_cell.angle_beta   90.00
_cell.angle_gamma   90.00
#
_symmetry.space_group_name_H-M   'P 1'
#
loop_
_entity.id
_entity.type
_entity.pdbx_description
1 polymer ?
#
loop_
_entity_poly.entity_id
_entity_poly.type
_entity_poly.pdbx_seq_one_letter_code
_entity_poly.pdbx_strand_id
1 'polypeptide(L)'
;MRERAAWAVTAPDDAAESLAFWFDSACRDRDWVRLMEWEALGRVEHAVNGDAERRAAFQQGVGQVRERQARGLLRADVDPGHLLLAMVALTTFPAAFPQFTRLLTGLRPTDQAFVTRHSAFLRRLADGLRPPRQRQAAEARR
;
A
#
# COMPACT_ATOMS: atom_id res chain seq x y z
N MET A 1 -13.47 -14.22 4.28
CA MET A 1 -13.06 -13.64 2.98
C MET A 1 -13.65 -12.25 2.69
N ARG A 2 -14.89 -11.95 3.08
CA ARG A 2 -15.51 -10.61 2.89
C ARG A 2 -14.86 -9.47 3.69
N GLU A 3 -14.31 -9.75 4.86
CA GLU A 3 -13.67 -8.73 5.73
C GLU A 3 -12.35 -8.19 5.17
N ARG A 4 -11.68 -8.94 4.30
CA ARG A 4 -10.33 -8.60 3.81
C ARG A 4 -10.30 -7.67 2.59
N ALA A 5 -11.40 -7.54 1.87
CA ALA A 5 -11.55 -6.52 0.83
C ALA A 5 -11.82 -5.11 1.41
N ALA A 6 -12.16 -5.06 2.70
CA ALA A 6 -12.47 -3.80 3.39
C ALA A 6 -11.23 -2.96 3.76
N TRP A 7 -10.00 -3.50 3.66
CA TRP A 7 -8.78 -2.78 4.04
C TRP A 7 -8.55 -1.48 3.24
N ALA A 8 -8.94 -1.45 1.97
CA ALA A 8 -8.86 -0.24 1.15
C ALA A 8 -9.90 0.81 1.57
N VAL A 9 -11.03 0.37 2.13
CA VAL A 9 -12.17 1.23 2.51
C VAL A 9 -11.94 1.90 3.87
N THR A 10 -11.17 1.27 4.77
CA THR A 10 -10.95 1.75 6.14
C THR A 10 -9.65 2.52 6.33
N ALA A 11 -8.84 2.65 5.27
CA ALA A 11 -7.58 3.38 5.36
C ALA A 11 -7.81 4.88 5.61
N PRO A 12 -6.99 5.53 6.45
CA PRO A 12 -7.04 6.96 6.67
C PRO A 12 -6.94 7.78 5.37
N ASP A 13 -7.48 9.00 5.36
CA ASP A 13 -7.43 9.89 4.19
C ASP A 13 -6.02 10.41 3.91
N ASP A 14 -5.21 10.61 4.95
CA ASP A 14 -3.82 11.06 4.81
C ASP A 14 -2.95 9.95 4.20
N ALA A 15 -2.13 10.31 3.21
CA ALA A 15 -1.29 9.35 2.48
C ALA A 15 -0.27 8.64 3.38
N ALA A 16 0.33 9.34 4.32
CA ALA A 16 1.33 8.76 5.23
C ALA A 16 0.68 7.77 6.20
N GLU A 17 -0.48 8.12 6.73
CA GLU A 17 -1.25 7.24 7.61
C GLU A 17 -1.81 6.03 6.85
N SER A 18 -2.26 6.20 5.60
CA SER A 18 -2.68 5.09 4.74
C SER A 18 -1.57 4.08 4.49
N LEU A 19 -0.37 4.54 4.11
CA LEU A 19 0.78 3.67 3.88
C LEU A 19 1.20 2.95 5.17
N ALA A 20 1.24 3.66 6.29
CA ALA A 20 1.57 3.06 7.58
C ALA A 20 0.55 2.00 8.00
N PHE A 21 -0.74 2.28 7.82
CA PHE A 21 -1.84 1.37 8.12
C PHE A 21 -1.77 0.09 7.27
N TRP A 22 -1.56 0.21 5.96
CA TRP A 22 -1.47 -0.95 5.07
C TRP A 22 -0.21 -1.78 5.32
N PHE A 23 0.92 -1.13 5.60
CA PHE A 23 2.14 -1.83 5.95
C PHE A 23 1.99 -2.64 7.25
N ASP A 24 1.41 -2.04 8.29
CA ASP A 24 1.13 -2.69 9.55
C ASP A 24 0.17 -3.89 9.37
N SER A 25 -0.86 -3.72 8.54
CA SER A 25 -1.79 -4.80 8.17
C SER A 25 -1.09 -5.95 7.45
N ALA A 26 -0.20 -5.66 6.50
CA ALA A 26 0.58 -6.68 5.79
C ALA A 26 1.54 -7.45 6.72
N CYS A 27 2.14 -6.75 7.69
CA CYS A 27 3.00 -7.38 8.70
C CYS A 27 2.23 -8.29 9.64
N ARG A 28 0.99 -7.96 9.97
CA ARG A 28 0.13 -8.75 10.87
C ARG A 28 -0.54 -9.92 10.17
N ASP A 29 -1.01 -9.74 8.94
CA ASP A 29 -1.74 -10.76 8.19
C ASP A 29 -0.83 -11.46 7.16
N ARG A 30 0.08 -12.26 7.67
CA ARG A 30 1.01 -13.02 6.83
C ARG A 30 0.32 -14.11 6.01
N ASP A 31 -0.81 -14.62 6.46
CA ASP A 31 -1.54 -15.65 5.72
C ASP A 31 -2.16 -15.07 4.45
N TRP A 32 -2.63 -13.82 4.50
CA TRP A 32 -3.11 -13.12 3.32
C TRP A 32 -1.99 -12.86 2.31
N VAL A 33 -0.81 -12.43 2.78
CA VAL A 33 0.36 -12.23 1.91
C VAL A 33 0.76 -13.55 1.25
N ARG A 34 0.83 -14.64 2.02
CA ARG A 34 1.10 -15.99 1.49
C ARG A 34 0.06 -16.44 0.46
N LEU A 35 -1.21 -16.17 0.70
CA LEU A 35 -2.27 -16.49 -0.25
C LEU A 35 -2.05 -15.79 -1.59
N MET A 36 -1.69 -14.50 -1.58
CA MET A 36 -1.36 -13.74 -2.79
C MET A 36 -0.14 -14.32 -3.52
N GLU A 37 0.90 -14.72 -2.79
CA GLU A 37 2.08 -15.38 -3.37
C GLU A 37 1.71 -16.71 -4.04
N TRP A 38 0.92 -17.53 -3.39
CA TRP A 38 0.42 -18.80 -3.93
C TRP A 38 -0.40 -18.61 -5.21
N GLU A 39 -1.27 -17.62 -5.22
CA GLU A 39 -2.06 -17.29 -6.41
C GLU A 39 -1.19 -16.77 -7.55
N ALA A 40 -0.16 -15.99 -7.26
CA ALA A 40 0.79 -15.49 -8.26
C ALA A 40 1.63 -16.63 -8.88
N LEU A 41 1.92 -17.69 -8.13
CA LEU A 41 2.61 -18.89 -8.62
C LEU A 41 1.69 -19.87 -9.33
N GLY A 42 0.38 -19.80 -9.06
CA GLY A 42 -0.64 -20.56 -9.77
C GLY A 42 -0.77 -20.07 -11.21
N ARG A 43 -0.98 -20.97 -12.16
CA ARG A 43 -1.17 -20.60 -13.56
C ARG A 43 -2.36 -19.63 -13.69
N VAL A 44 -2.11 -18.45 -14.18
CA VAL A 44 -3.03 -17.31 -14.33
C VAL A 44 -4.21 -17.61 -15.31
N GLU A 45 -4.24 -18.77 -15.95
CA GLU A 45 -5.23 -19.12 -16.97
C GLU A 45 -6.60 -19.55 -16.43
N HIS A 46 -6.74 -19.76 -15.13
CA HIS A 46 -8.04 -20.13 -14.55
C HIS A 46 -8.50 -19.03 -13.61
N ALA A 47 -9.66 -18.43 -13.91
CA ALA A 47 -10.35 -17.52 -13.02
C ALA A 47 -10.47 -18.13 -11.62
N VAL A 48 -9.84 -17.51 -10.64
CA VAL A 48 -9.91 -17.93 -9.25
C VAL A 48 -11.31 -17.62 -8.74
N ASN A 49 -11.94 -18.54 -8.03
CA ASN A 49 -13.23 -18.30 -7.39
C ASN A 49 -13.11 -17.03 -6.50
N GLY A 50 -13.91 -16.00 -6.82
CA GLY A 50 -13.87 -14.70 -6.14
C GLY A 50 -13.17 -13.56 -6.92
N ASP A 51 -12.75 -13.77 -8.16
CA ASP A 51 -12.11 -12.74 -9.00
C ASP A 51 -12.99 -11.50 -9.21
N ALA A 52 -14.29 -11.70 -9.37
CA ALA A 52 -15.23 -10.59 -9.55
C ALA A 52 -15.32 -9.72 -8.27
N GLU A 53 -15.42 -10.34 -7.09
CA GLU A 53 -15.45 -9.61 -5.80
C GLU A 53 -14.13 -8.90 -5.53
N ARG A 54 -13.02 -9.55 -5.82
CA ARG A 54 -11.68 -8.98 -5.67
C ARG A 54 -11.47 -7.81 -6.63
N ARG A 55 -11.86 -7.97 -7.90
CA ARG A 55 -11.82 -6.89 -8.90
C ARG A 55 -12.66 -5.71 -8.45
N ALA A 56 -13.87 -5.93 -7.94
CA ALA A 56 -14.71 -4.86 -7.42
C ALA A 56 -14.05 -4.12 -6.26
N ALA A 57 -13.41 -4.84 -5.33
CA ALA A 57 -12.69 -4.25 -4.21
C ALA A 57 -11.50 -3.39 -4.66
N PHE A 58 -10.71 -3.85 -5.62
CA PHE A 58 -9.62 -3.05 -6.19
C PHE A 58 -10.12 -1.85 -6.97
N GLN A 59 -11.21 -1.98 -7.74
CA GLN A 59 -11.82 -0.84 -8.43
C GLN A 59 -12.37 0.19 -7.44
N GLN A 60 -12.94 -0.24 -6.33
CA GLN A 60 -13.32 0.66 -5.24
C GLN A 60 -12.12 1.39 -4.66
N GLY A 61 -10.99 0.69 -4.44
CA GLY A 61 -9.73 1.31 -4.00
C GLY A 61 -9.22 2.38 -4.99
N VAL A 62 -9.26 2.08 -6.29
CA VAL A 62 -8.91 3.07 -7.34
C VAL A 62 -9.84 4.28 -7.29
N GLY A 63 -11.15 4.06 -7.08
CA GLY A 63 -12.16 5.12 -6.90
C GLY A 63 -11.81 6.03 -5.72
N GLN A 64 -11.40 5.47 -4.60
CA GLN A 64 -10.98 6.25 -3.41
C GLN A 64 -9.72 7.07 -3.67
N VAL A 65 -8.73 6.52 -4.39
CA VAL A 65 -7.54 7.29 -4.79
C VAL A 65 -7.95 8.48 -5.66
N ARG A 66 -8.83 8.26 -6.64
CA ARG A 66 -9.35 9.32 -7.51
C ARG A 66 -10.10 10.40 -6.73
N GLU A 67 -10.92 10.02 -5.76
CA GLU A 67 -11.60 10.96 -4.87
C GLU A 67 -10.61 11.80 -4.05
N ARG A 68 -9.58 11.18 -3.48
CA ARG A 68 -8.52 11.89 -2.75
C ARG A 68 -7.73 12.84 -3.66
N GLN A 69 -7.49 12.45 -4.91
CA GLN A 69 -6.90 13.34 -5.92
C GLN A 69 -7.80 14.56 -6.20
N ALA A 70 -9.11 14.34 -6.38
CA ALA A 70 -10.08 15.40 -6.61
C ALA A 70 -10.18 16.36 -5.41
N ARG A 71 -10.04 15.85 -4.18
CA ARG A 71 -10.01 16.66 -2.94
C ARG A 71 -8.66 17.34 -2.70
N GLY A 72 -7.66 17.14 -3.54
CA GLY A 72 -6.33 17.72 -3.38
C GLY A 72 -5.51 17.10 -2.24
N LEU A 73 -5.83 15.89 -1.80
CA LEU A 73 -5.09 15.14 -0.78
C LEU A 73 -3.94 14.32 -1.37
N LEU A 74 -4.11 13.90 -2.62
CA LEU A 74 -3.09 13.22 -3.41
C LEU A 74 -2.82 13.99 -4.70
N ARG A 75 -1.62 13.82 -5.26
CA ARG A 75 -1.26 14.40 -6.54
C ARG A 75 -2.13 13.84 -7.66
N ALA A 76 -2.66 14.73 -8.51
CA ALA A 76 -3.60 14.38 -9.57
C ALA A 76 -2.92 14.15 -10.94
N ASP A 77 -1.60 14.36 -11.02
CA ASP A 77 -0.80 14.20 -12.25
C ASP A 77 -0.32 12.76 -12.49
N VAL A 78 -0.76 11.81 -11.67
CA VAL A 78 -0.47 10.38 -11.81
C VAL A 78 -1.76 9.58 -11.93
N ASP A 79 -1.70 8.48 -12.69
CA ASP A 79 -2.84 7.57 -12.82
C ASP A 79 -3.21 6.95 -11.46
N PRO A 80 -4.50 6.97 -11.05
CA PRO A 80 -4.92 6.48 -9.75
C PRO A 80 -4.73 4.97 -9.57
N GLY A 81 -4.83 4.18 -10.65
CA GLY A 81 -4.60 2.73 -10.60
C GLY A 81 -3.13 2.40 -10.38
N HIS A 82 -2.22 3.09 -11.10
CA HIS A 82 -0.78 2.94 -10.90
C HIS A 82 -0.33 3.45 -9.53
N LEU A 83 -0.95 4.53 -9.04
CA LEU A 83 -0.66 5.03 -7.70
C LEU A 83 -1.07 4.01 -6.63
N LEU A 84 -2.27 3.44 -6.73
CA LEU A 84 -2.70 2.38 -5.82
C LEU A 84 -1.78 1.16 -5.89
N LEU A 85 -1.41 0.72 -7.10
CA LEU A 85 -0.49 -0.40 -7.29
C LEU A 85 0.86 -0.16 -6.59
N ALA A 86 1.43 1.03 -6.75
CA ALA A 86 2.67 1.41 -6.09
C ALA A 86 2.52 1.41 -4.55
N MET A 87 1.43 1.96 -4.02
CA MET A 87 1.17 1.98 -2.58
C MET A 87 1.02 0.56 -2.01
N VAL A 88 0.30 -0.32 -2.69
CA VAL A 88 0.18 -1.74 -2.31
C VAL A 88 1.54 -2.42 -2.35
N ALA A 89 2.31 -2.25 -3.42
CA ALA A 89 3.64 -2.86 -3.55
C ALA A 89 4.59 -2.42 -2.42
N LEU A 90 4.68 -1.14 -2.13
CA LEU A 90 5.53 -0.58 -1.08
C LEU A 90 5.20 -1.13 0.32
N THR A 91 3.95 -1.44 0.57
CA THR A 91 3.48 -1.89 1.88
C THR A 91 3.51 -3.41 2.04
N THR A 92 3.32 -4.17 0.95
CA THR A 92 3.25 -5.65 1.02
C THR A 92 4.56 -6.33 0.67
N PHE A 93 5.40 -5.75 -0.20
CA PHE A 93 6.63 -6.35 -0.67
C PHE A 93 7.57 -6.83 0.45
N PRO A 94 7.79 -6.07 1.54
CA PRO A 94 8.67 -6.52 2.61
C PRO A 94 8.22 -7.83 3.27
N ALA A 95 6.91 -8.01 3.43
CA ALA A 95 6.33 -9.22 4.01
C ALA A 95 6.30 -10.39 3.01
N ALA A 96 6.03 -10.09 1.73
CA ALA A 96 5.97 -11.07 0.65
C ALA A 96 7.35 -11.65 0.31
N PHE A 97 8.39 -10.81 0.34
CA PHE A 97 9.75 -11.20 -0.02
C PHE A 97 10.75 -10.96 1.13
N PRO A 98 10.64 -11.68 2.25
CA PRO A 98 11.44 -11.46 3.44
C PRO A 98 12.95 -11.66 3.21
N GLN A 99 13.32 -12.52 2.25
CA GLN A 99 14.72 -12.74 1.86
C GLN A 99 15.32 -11.48 1.21
N PHE A 100 14.58 -10.80 0.32
CA PHE A 100 15.05 -9.54 -0.27
C PHE A 100 15.13 -8.43 0.77
N THR A 101 14.14 -8.33 1.64
CA THR A 101 14.14 -7.36 2.74
C THR A 101 15.38 -7.51 3.59
N ARG A 102 15.73 -8.75 3.97
CA ARG A 102 16.92 -9.02 4.77
C ARG A 102 18.22 -8.72 4.02
N LEU A 103 18.31 -9.09 2.74
CA LEU A 103 19.50 -8.83 1.92
C LEU A 103 19.76 -7.33 1.74
N LEU A 104 18.70 -6.54 1.56
CA LEU A 104 18.80 -5.10 1.30
C LEU A 104 18.99 -4.27 2.58
N THR A 105 18.39 -4.69 3.69
CA THR A 105 18.33 -3.87 4.92
C THR A 105 19.12 -4.46 6.10
N GLY A 106 19.53 -5.72 6.01
CA GLY A 106 20.12 -6.47 7.11
C GLY A 106 19.11 -6.93 8.17
N LEU A 107 17.82 -6.59 8.03
CA LEU A 107 16.77 -6.84 9.00
C LEU A 107 15.66 -7.72 8.40
N ARG A 108 15.00 -8.51 9.25
CA ARG A 108 13.81 -9.27 8.85
C ARG A 108 12.57 -8.37 8.94
N PRO A 109 11.54 -8.59 8.09
CA PRO A 109 10.29 -7.82 8.17
C PRO A 109 9.58 -7.92 9.54
N THR A 110 9.90 -8.96 10.33
CA THR A 110 9.38 -9.16 11.69
C THR A 110 10.16 -8.44 12.78
N ASP A 111 11.35 -7.91 12.47
CA ASP A 111 12.16 -7.21 13.46
C ASP A 111 11.56 -5.82 13.74
N GLN A 112 11.37 -5.48 15.01
CA GLN A 112 10.78 -4.20 15.42
C GLN A 112 11.57 -3.00 14.85
N ALA A 113 12.90 -3.13 14.77
CA ALA A 113 13.76 -2.12 14.17
C ALA A 113 13.44 -1.89 12.69
N PHE A 114 13.12 -2.96 11.92
CA PHE A 114 12.69 -2.85 10.53
C PHE A 114 11.34 -2.15 10.45
N VAL A 115 10.35 -2.61 11.22
CA VAL A 115 9.00 -2.03 11.22
C VAL A 115 9.04 -0.52 11.49
N THR A 116 9.79 -0.10 12.49
CA THR A 116 9.94 1.31 12.85
C THR A 116 10.59 2.12 11.72
N ARG A 117 11.70 1.63 11.17
CA ARG A 117 12.44 2.32 10.09
C ARG A 117 11.64 2.39 8.80
N HIS A 118 10.98 1.29 8.41
CA HIS A 118 10.19 1.23 7.19
C HIS A 118 8.93 2.10 7.28
N SER A 119 8.24 2.12 8.42
CA SER A 119 7.12 3.03 8.65
C SER A 119 7.55 4.51 8.54
N ALA A 120 8.69 4.87 9.14
CA ALA A 120 9.23 6.22 9.01
C ALA A 120 9.60 6.57 7.56
N PHE A 121 10.18 5.62 6.82
CA PHE A 121 10.46 5.77 5.38
C PHE A 121 9.19 5.99 4.57
N LEU A 122 8.16 5.17 4.78
CA LEU A 122 6.88 5.29 4.08
C LEU A 122 6.22 6.66 4.33
N ARG A 123 6.27 7.17 5.57
CA ARG A 123 5.74 8.50 5.90
C ARG A 123 6.47 9.61 5.14
N ARG A 124 7.79 9.53 5.02
CA ARG A 124 8.59 10.49 4.22
C ARG A 124 8.28 10.38 2.74
N LEU A 125 8.13 9.15 2.23
CA LEU A 125 7.80 8.92 0.82
C LEU A 125 6.41 9.48 0.49
N ALA A 126 5.46 9.40 1.42
CA ALA A 126 4.13 9.94 1.28
C ALA A 126 4.10 11.47 1.04
N ASP A 127 5.11 12.21 1.49
CA ASP A 127 5.25 13.64 1.19
C ASP A 127 5.36 13.88 -0.33
N GLY A 128 5.95 12.93 -1.08
CA GLY A 128 5.99 12.94 -2.53
C GLY A 128 4.65 12.70 -3.22
N LEU A 129 3.68 12.11 -2.52
CA LEU A 129 2.34 11.85 -3.03
C LEU A 129 1.38 13.02 -2.85
N ARG A 130 1.78 14.04 -2.09
CA ARG A 130 1.00 15.26 -1.91
C ARG A 130 1.09 16.18 -3.14
N PRO A 131 0.08 17.01 -3.39
CA PRO A 131 0.14 18.01 -4.45
C PRO A 131 1.33 18.95 -4.28
N PRO A 132 1.97 19.42 -5.38
CA PRO A 132 3.16 20.28 -5.33
C PRO A 132 3.03 21.53 -4.46
N ARG A 133 1.86 22.18 -4.49
CA ARG A 133 1.58 23.39 -3.67
C ARG A 133 1.60 23.12 -2.17
N GLN A 134 1.19 21.96 -1.73
CA GLN A 134 1.20 21.57 -0.31
C GLN A 134 2.61 21.21 0.17
N ARG A 135 3.47 20.70 -0.71
CA ARG A 135 4.89 20.44 -0.42
C ARG A 135 5.65 21.73 -0.14
N GLN A 136 5.49 22.73 -0.98
CA GLN A 136 6.14 24.05 -0.81
C GLN A 136 5.72 24.72 0.50
N ALA A 137 4.44 24.64 0.89
CA ALA A 137 3.95 25.20 2.14
C ALA A 137 4.48 24.46 3.39
N ALA A 138 4.73 23.16 3.29
CA ALA A 138 5.31 22.38 4.39
C ALA A 138 6.82 22.63 4.54
N GLU A 139 7.54 22.82 3.43
CA GLU A 139 8.98 23.18 3.44
C GLU A 139 9.23 24.58 3.98
N ALA A 140 8.35 25.53 3.67
CA ALA A 140 8.44 26.91 4.18
C ALA A 140 8.18 27.06 5.70
N ARG A 141 7.69 26.02 6.37
CA ARG A 141 7.41 26.00 7.82
C ARG A 141 8.48 25.27 8.64
N ARG A 142 9.52 24.75 8.00
CA ARG A 142 10.68 24.12 8.65
C ARG A 142 11.86 25.08 8.73
#